data_cc57821e62dd8ba95270c020a8bcce5b
#
_entry.id   cc57821e62dd8ba95270c020a8bcce5b
#
_cell.length_a   1.000
_cell.length_b   1.000
_cell.length_c   1.000
_cell.angle_alpha   90.00
_cell.angle_beta   90.00
_cell.angle_gamma   90.00
#
_symmetry.space_group_name_H-M   'P 1'
#
loop_
_entity.id
_entity.type
_entity.pdbx_description
1 polymer ?
#
loop_
_entity_poly.entity_id
_entity_poly.type
_entity_poly.pdbx_seq_one_letter_code
_entity_poly.pdbx_strand_id
1 'polypeptide(L)'
;MANQIPDTALQAIEEAVRRHPDGASAQEILRDLATPIPLRTLQYRLKFLVTRNRLVMNGEGRWAKYRIPDVAARVAPAKAAALTEVEEPVIPLSGAGKSVGNYVRQAPEHRKPVGYERKFLDDYRPNVSFYLTERDRAHLIAVGRPQIAEQPAGAYAKQILSRLLIDLAWNSSRLEGNTYSLLDTKRLIELGEEAEGRAHVEAQMILNHKDAIEFLVSSADEIGFNRYTILNLHGLLANNLLADPTAAGRLRYITVGIERSTFHPLEVPQLIEESFDQVLATAAAITDPFEQAFFVMVQLPYLQPFDDVNKRVSRLAANIPLIKANLSPLSFTDVPRLTYTEAVLGIYELTKIDLLRDVFVWAYERSAACYAAVRQSLGEPDPFRLRHRGQLRELIADLVRARVGRKDAAAQIAAWSQREIDPVDRRRFAELAETELISLHEGNFARHRIGPSEFVAWRKVWEAR
;
A
#
# COMPACT_ATOMS: atom_id res chain seq x y z
N MET A 1 -19.13 -17.52 22.54
CA MET A 1 -18.06 -18.57 22.50
C MET A 1 -18.13 -19.23 21.12
N ALA A 2 -17.21 -18.89 20.23
CA ALA A 2 -17.12 -19.54 18.94
C ALA A 2 -16.64 -20.98 19.20
N ASN A 3 -17.45 -21.99 18.82
CA ASN A 3 -17.10 -23.39 18.92
C ASN A 3 -15.83 -23.66 18.08
N GLN A 4 -14.68 -23.81 18.73
CA GLN A 4 -13.46 -24.26 18.08
C GLN A 4 -13.72 -25.68 17.51
N ILE A 5 -13.47 -25.85 16.21
CA ILE A 5 -13.58 -27.18 15.58
C ILE A 5 -12.46 -28.04 16.19
N PRO A 6 -12.79 -29.20 16.81
CA PRO A 6 -11.77 -30.09 17.34
C PRO A 6 -10.79 -30.55 16.24
N ASP A 7 -9.49 -30.48 16.50
CA ASP A 7 -8.46 -30.83 15.50
C ASP A 7 -8.55 -32.31 15.09
N THR A 8 -8.97 -33.18 16.00
CA THR A 8 -9.29 -34.59 15.69
C THR A 8 -10.35 -34.76 14.63
N ALA A 9 -11.36 -33.87 14.60
CA ALA A 9 -12.42 -33.90 13.57
C ALA A 9 -11.92 -33.39 12.21
N LEU A 10 -10.93 -32.51 12.20
CA LEU A 10 -10.27 -32.05 10.97
C LEU A 10 -9.33 -33.11 10.42
N GLN A 11 -8.56 -33.78 11.28
CA GLN A 11 -7.68 -34.88 10.91
C GLN A 11 -8.44 -36.08 10.29
N ALA A 12 -9.62 -36.42 10.84
CA ALA A 12 -10.46 -37.46 10.29
C ALA A 12 -10.92 -37.16 8.84
N ILE A 13 -11.19 -35.87 8.53
CA ILE A 13 -11.55 -35.45 7.16
C ILE A 13 -10.33 -35.55 6.25
N GLU A 14 -9.17 -35.13 6.68
CA GLU A 14 -7.93 -35.24 5.88
C GLU A 14 -7.58 -36.68 5.59
N GLU A 15 -7.80 -37.58 6.54
CA GLU A 15 -7.54 -38.99 6.38
C GLU A 15 -8.53 -39.65 5.38
N ALA A 16 -9.79 -39.23 5.39
CA ALA A 16 -10.76 -39.63 4.40
C ALA A 16 -10.37 -39.13 2.99
N VAL A 17 -9.93 -37.86 2.86
CA VAL A 17 -9.45 -37.34 1.56
C VAL A 17 -8.17 -38.03 1.09
N ARG A 18 -7.26 -38.42 1.98
CA ARG A 18 -6.01 -39.12 1.63
C ARG A 18 -6.23 -40.47 0.97
N ARG A 19 -7.38 -41.11 1.21
CA ARG A 19 -7.76 -42.37 0.55
C ARG A 19 -8.13 -42.22 -0.94
N HIS A 20 -8.28 -40.98 -1.40
CA HIS A 20 -8.63 -40.63 -2.78
C HIS A 20 -7.53 -39.80 -3.44
N PRO A 21 -6.48 -40.40 -4.03
CA PRO A 21 -5.37 -39.69 -4.66
C PRO A 21 -5.78 -38.67 -5.71
N ASP A 22 -6.83 -39.02 -6.50
CA ASP A 22 -7.37 -38.20 -7.58
C ASP A 22 -8.38 -37.14 -7.11
N GLY A 23 -8.57 -37.03 -5.79
CA GLY A 23 -9.50 -36.11 -5.15
C GLY A 23 -10.89 -36.66 -4.92
N ALA A 24 -11.46 -36.39 -3.75
CA ALA A 24 -12.77 -36.82 -3.30
C ALA A 24 -13.81 -35.72 -3.32
N SER A 25 -15.03 -36.00 -3.72
CA SER A 25 -16.19 -35.12 -3.54
C SER A 25 -16.63 -35.09 -2.06
N ALA A 26 -17.39 -34.08 -1.68
CA ALA A 26 -17.93 -33.98 -0.30
C ALA A 26 -18.80 -35.18 0.08
N GLN A 27 -19.47 -35.84 -0.89
CA GLN A 27 -20.27 -37.03 -0.66
C GLN A 27 -19.43 -38.29 -0.44
N GLU A 28 -18.32 -38.43 -1.15
CA GLU A 28 -17.35 -39.55 -0.96
C GLU A 28 -16.68 -39.43 0.39
N ILE A 29 -16.22 -38.20 0.76
CA ILE A 29 -15.63 -37.92 2.07
C ILE A 29 -16.63 -38.24 3.19
N LEU A 30 -17.91 -37.86 3.02
CA LEU A 30 -18.94 -38.11 4.02
C LEU A 30 -19.17 -39.60 4.28
N ARG A 31 -19.08 -40.43 3.23
CA ARG A 31 -19.21 -41.92 3.32
C ARG A 31 -18.02 -42.55 4.04
N ASP A 32 -16.83 -42.00 3.88
CA ASP A 32 -15.59 -42.53 4.42
C ASP A 32 -15.29 -42.07 5.86
N LEU A 33 -16.09 -41.14 6.40
CA LEU A 33 -15.96 -40.73 7.77
C LEU A 33 -16.48 -41.80 8.75
N ALA A 34 -15.66 -42.19 9.70
CA ALA A 34 -16.03 -43.17 10.73
C ALA A 34 -17.20 -42.68 11.63
N THR A 35 -17.36 -41.37 11.80
CA THR A 35 -18.45 -40.75 12.54
C THR A 35 -19.32 -39.95 11.58
N PRO A 36 -20.62 -40.30 11.42
CA PRO A 36 -21.50 -39.55 10.55
C PRO A 36 -21.74 -38.12 11.03
N ILE A 37 -21.57 -37.17 10.15
CA ILE A 37 -21.82 -35.74 10.40
C ILE A 37 -22.78 -35.17 9.34
N PRO A 38 -23.56 -34.11 9.64
CA PRO A 38 -24.38 -33.44 8.62
C PRO A 38 -23.52 -32.92 7.47
N LEU A 39 -23.99 -33.05 6.22
CA LEU A 39 -23.28 -32.57 5.03
C LEU A 39 -22.90 -31.07 5.14
N ARG A 40 -23.77 -30.25 5.72
CA ARG A 40 -23.50 -28.81 5.95
C ARG A 40 -22.32 -28.59 6.90
N THR A 41 -22.17 -29.42 7.91
CA THR A 41 -21.04 -29.38 8.85
C THR A 41 -19.75 -29.83 8.16
N LEU A 42 -19.82 -30.87 7.31
CA LEU A 42 -18.66 -31.27 6.51
C LEU A 42 -18.23 -30.17 5.55
N GLN A 43 -19.14 -29.55 4.82
CA GLN A 43 -18.85 -28.44 3.90
C GLN A 43 -18.18 -27.26 4.60
N TYR A 44 -18.65 -26.90 5.80
CA TYR A 44 -18.02 -25.86 6.62
C TYR A 44 -16.57 -26.22 7.00
N ARG A 45 -16.34 -27.46 7.44
CA ARG A 45 -15.00 -27.96 7.80
C ARG A 45 -14.08 -28.10 6.59
N LEU A 46 -14.58 -28.51 5.43
CA LEU A 46 -13.84 -28.57 4.18
C LEU A 46 -13.40 -27.17 3.74
N LYS A 47 -14.30 -26.19 3.79
CA LYS A 47 -13.97 -24.78 3.53
C LYS A 47 -12.89 -24.28 4.48
N PHE A 48 -12.98 -24.61 5.77
CA PHE A 48 -11.97 -24.26 6.77
C PHE A 48 -10.60 -24.87 6.45
N LEU A 49 -10.54 -26.16 6.06
CA LEU A 49 -9.30 -26.85 5.69
C LEU A 49 -8.68 -26.27 4.40
N VAL A 50 -9.50 -25.90 3.42
CA VAL A 50 -9.05 -25.24 2.19
C VAL A 50 -8.47 -23.85 2.48
N THR A 51 -9.16 -23.04 3.28
CA THR A 51 -8.68 -21.70 3.69
C THR A 51 -7.35 -21.78 4.46
N ARG A 52 -7.08 -22.89 5.14
CA ARG A 52 -5.83 -23.16 5.87
C ARG A 52 -4.78 -23.89 5.03
N ASN A 53 -4.98 -24.02 3.71
CA ASN A 53 -4.09 -24.75 2.80
C ASN A 53 -3.79 -26.21 3.25
N ARG A 54 -4.68 -26.82 4.05
CA ARG A 54 -4.60 -28.22 4.46
C ARG A 54 -5.24 -29.15 3.42
N LEU A 55 -6.16 -28.62 2.60
CA LEU A 55 -6.73 -29.28 1.42
C LEU A 55 -6.72 -28.33 0.21
N VAL A 56 -6.69 -28.88 -0.99
CA VAL A 56 -6.89 -28.15 -2.25
C VAL A 56 -8.23 -28.56 -2.82
N MET A 57 -9.04 -27.59 -3.25
CA MET A 57 -10.32 -27.80 -3.92
C MET A 57 -10.16 -27.53 -5.42
N ASN A 58 -10.57 -28.49 -6.26
CA ASN A 58 -10.63 -28.35 -7.71
C ASN A 58 -12.09 -28.47 -8.17
N GLY A 59 -12.56 -27.54 -9.01
CA GLY A 59 -13.93 -27.45 -9.48
C GLY A 59 -14.86 -26.69 -8.53
N GLU A 60 -16.10 -26.44 -8.95
CA GLU A 60 -17.09 -25.64 -8.21
C GLU A 60 -18.38 -26.42 -7.96
N GLY A 61 -19.11 -26.05 -6.91
CA GLY A 61 -20.41 -26.58 -6.56
C GLY A 61 -20.41 -28.10 -6.34
N ARG A 62 -21.32 -28.83 -7.01
CA ARG A 62 -21.46 -30.30 -6.86
C ARG A 62 -20.30 -31.10 -7.47
N TRP A 63 -19.47 -30.47 -8.28
CA TRP A 63 -18.33 -31.10 -8.94
C TRP A 63 -17.00 -30.82 -8.23
N ALA A 64 -17.01 -30.09 -7.09
CA ALA A 64 -15.84 -29.83 -6.31
C ALA A 64 -15.21 -31.12 -5.77
N LYS A 65 -13.92 -31.32 -6.04
CA LYS A 65 -13.10 -32.40 -5.49
C LYS A 65 -12.03 -31.84 -4.58
N TYR A 66 -11.84 -32.52 -3.45
CA TYR A 66 -10.84 -32.12 -2.41
C TYR A 66 -9.71 -33.17 -2.44
N ARG A 67 -8.46 -32.67 -2.34
CA ARG A 67 -7.26 -33.53 -2.27
C ARG A 67 -6.28 -32.98 -1.25
N ILE A 68 -5.40 -33.84 -0.75
CA ILE A 68 -4.26 -33.43 0.07
C ILE A 68 -3.25 -32.69 -0.84
N PRO A 69 -2.68 -31.53 -0.44
CA PRO A 69 -1.60 -30.91 -1.19
C PRO A 69 -0.40 -31.88 -1.28
N ASP A 70 0.13 -32.11 -2.48
CA ASP A 70 1.33 -32.92 -2.66
C ASP A 70 2.51 -32.30 -1.90
N VAL A 71 3.19 -33.11 -1.09
CA VAL A 71 4.36 -32.66 -0.31
C VAL A 71 5.51 -32.24 -1.24
N ALA A 72 5.58 -32.81 -2.45
CA ALA A 72 6.50 -32.36 -3.50
C ALA A 72 6.13 -30.98 -4.07
N ALA A 73 4.85 -30.58 -4.01
CA ALA A 73 4.38 -29.26 -4.42
C ALA A 73 4.61 -28.17 -3.33
N ARG A 74 5.02 -28.56 -2.13
CA ARG A 74 5.43 -27.61 -1.09
C ARG A 74 6.79 -26.96 -1.36
N VAL A 75 7.53 -27.40 -2.36
CA VAL A 75 8.84 -26.85 -2.79
C VAL A 75 8.75 -26.19 -4.17
N ALA A 76 7.62 -26.33 -4.88
CA ALA A 76 7.37 -25.53 -6.06
C ALA A 76 6.32 -24.48 -5.69
N PRO A 77 6.65 -23.17 -5.68
CA PRO A 77 5.60 -22.17 -5.66
C PRO A 77 4.72 -22.43 -6.88
N ALA A 78 3.39 -22.54 -6.63
CA ALA A 78 2.45 -22.48 -7.73
C ALA A 78 2.91 -21.33 -8.64
N LYS A 79 2.97 -21.60 -9.96
CA LYS A 79 3.04 -20.54 -10.96
C LYS A 79 1.74 -19.69 -10.90
N ALA A 80 1.56 -18.94 -9.84
CA ALA A 80 1.19 -17.54 -9.96
C ALA A 80 2.28 -16.98 -10.87
N ALA A 81 1.90 -16.33 -11.97
CA ALA A 81 2.86 -15.65 -12.82
C ALA A 81 3.87 -14.99 -11.89
N ALA A 82 5.09 -15.46 -11.92
CA ALA A 82 6.15 -14.97 -11.08
C ALA A 82 6.25 -13.48 -11.41
N LEU A 83 5.64 -12.67 -10.55
CA LEU A 83 6.19 -11.37 -10.28
C LEU A 83 7.58 -11.72 -9.75
N THR A 84 8.57 -11.73 -10.65
CA THR A 84 9.96 -11.77 -10.27
C THR A 84 10.09 -10.80 -9.11
N GLU A 85 10.74 -11.24 -8.04
CA GLU A 85 11.23 -10.34 -6.99
C GLU A 85 12.02 -9.25 -7.72
N VAL A 86 11.32 -8.14 -7.95
CA VAL A 86 11.97 -6.91 -8.37
C VAL A 86 12.77 -6.52 -7.15
N GLU A 87 14.11 -6.43 -7.28
CA GLU A 87 14.91 -5.92 -6.19
C GLU A 87 14.34 -4.58 -5.76
N GLU A 88 13.73 -4.57 -4.59
CA GLU A 88 13.15 -3.34 -4.03
C GLU A 88 14.29 -2.33 -3.84
N PRO A 89 14.10 -1.06 -4.16
CA PRO A 89 15.14 -0.06 -4.00
C PRO A 89 15.65 -0.08 -2.56
N VAL A 90 16.96 -0.14 -2.41
CA VAL A 90 17.60 -0.17 -1.09
C VAL A 90 17.59 1.24 -0.51
N ILE A 91 16.86 1.45 0.57
CA ILE A 91 16.90 2.70 1.34
C ILE A 91 18.25 2.78 2.08
N PRO A 92 19.02 3.85 1.95
CA PRO A 92 20.24 4.04 2.74
C PRO A 92 19.90 4.27 4.21
N LEU A 93 20.11 3.25 5.03
CA LEU A 93 19.78 3.28 6.45
C LEU A 93 20.95 3.77 7.30
N SER A 94 20.66 4.61 8.28
CA SER A 94 21.57 4.99 9.36
C SER A 94 21.98 3.79 10.22
N GLY A 95 23.05 3.89 11.00
CA GLY A 95 23.44 2.85 11.94
C GLY A 95 22.34 2.53 12.98
N ALA A 96 21.63 3.56 13.47
CA ALA A 96 20.49 3.40 14.38
C ALA A 96 19.30 2.73 13.66
N GLY A 97 18.96 3.14 12.42
CA GLY A 97 17.91 2.52 11.63
C GLY A 97 18.19 1.04 11.36
N LYS A 98 19.45 0.67 11.01
CA LYS A 98 19.86 -0.74 10.85
C LYS A 98 19.67 -1.54 12.15
N SER A 99 20.01 -0.95 13.29
CA SER A 99 19.86 -1.62 14.58
C SER A 99 18.39 -1.91 14.90
N VAL A 100 17.48 -0.97 14.62
CA VAL A 100 16.04 -1.16 14.75
C VAL A 100 15.58 -2.28 13.82
N GLY A 101 15.95 -2.25 12.53
CA GLY A 101 15.60 -3.27 11.55
C GLY A 101 16.05 -4.67 11.99
N ASN A 102 17.29 -4.81 12.49
CA ASN A 102 17.81 -6.08 12.99
C ASN A 102 17.00 -6.64 14.17
N TYR A 103 16.51 -5.78 15.06
CA TYR A 103 15.67 -6.21 16.17
C TYR A 103 14.30 -6.70 15.71
N VAL A 104 13.59 -5.93 14.90
CA VAL A 104 12.22 -6.26 14.48
C VAL A 104 12.14 -7.41 13.49
N ARG A 105 13.25 -7.80 12.85
CA ARG A 105 13.38 -9.01 12.00
C ARG A 105 13.46 -10.30 12.80
N GLN A 106 13.77 -10.24 14.07
CA GLN A 106 13.73 -11.43 14.92
C GLN A 106 12.32 -12.00 14.97
N ALA A 107 12.21 -13.31 15.23
CA ALA A 107 10.91 -13.93 15.44
C ALA A 107 10.20 -13.31 16.67
N PRO A 108 8.87 -13.18 16.66
CA PRO A 108 8.12 -12.55 17.76
C PRO A 108 8.46 -13.14 19.13
N GLU A 109 8.74 -14.44 19.19
CA GLU A 109 9.12 -15.15 20.42
C GLU A 109 10.44 -14.65 21.05
N HIS A 110 11.30 -14.03 20.25
CA HIS A 110 12.58 -13.47 20.68
C HIS A 110 12.51 -11.96 20.95
N ARG A 111 11.33 -11.35 20.78
CA ARG A 111 11.12 -9.91 21.01
C ARG A 111 10.30 -9.69 22.28
N LYS A 112 10.66 -8.66 23.04
CA LYS A 112 10.01 -8.38 24.32
C LYS A 112 8.58 -7.87 24.10
N PRO A 113 7.54 -8.46 24.73
CA PRO A 113 6.21 -7.88 24.78
C PRO A 113 6.22 -6.51 25.45
N VAL A 114 5.60 -5.52 24.84
CA VAL A 114 5.53 -4.14 25.33
C VAL A 114 4.12 -3.58 25.17
N GLY A 115 3.74 -2.66 26.04
CA GLY A 115 2.47 -1.92 25.94
C GLY A 115 2.68 -0.49 25.49
N TYR A 116 1.56 0.23 25.34
CA TYR A 116 1.58 1.66 25.01
C TYR A 116 2.25 2.45 26.15
N GLU A 117 3.28 3.20 25.82
CA GLU A 117 4.02 4.05 26.74
C GLU A 117 3.63 5.52 26.53
N ARG A 118 2.74 6.05 27.37
CA ARG A 118 2.25 7.43 27.28
C ARG A 118 3.39 8.46 27.34
N LYS A 119 4.44 8.14 28.10
CA LYS A 119 5.63 9.01 28.24
C LYS A 119 6.26 9.37 26.89
N PHE A 120 6.18 8.50 25.88
CA PHE A 120 6.69 8.79 24.54
C PHE A 120 5.96 9.96 23.85
N LEU A 121 4.70 10.21 24.21
CA LEU A 121 3.95 11.39 23.79
C LEU A 121 4.19 12.57 24.76
N ASP A 122 4.13 12.34 26.07
CA ASP A 122 4.20 13.38 27.10
C ASP A 122 5.56 14.11 27.13
N ASP A 123 6.65 13.42 26.79
CA ASP A 123 8.00 14.00 26.73
C ASP A 123 8.20 14.89 25.49
N TYR A 124 7.32 14.80 24.48
CA TYR A 124 7.45 15.61 23.28
C TYR A 124 6.90 17.03 23.51
N ARG A 125 7.75 18.02 23.31
CA ARG A 125 7.40 19.44 23.45
C ARG A 125 7.43 20.12 22.07
N PRO A 126 6.30 20.57 21.52
CA PRO A 126 6.26 21.25 20.22
C PRO A 126 7.28 22.38 20.11
N ASN A 127 8.01 22.42 19.00
CA ASN A 127 9.02 23.43 18.68
C ASN A 127 10.24 23.49 19.63
N VAL A 128 10.36 22.52 20.56
CA VAL A 128 11.50 22.33 21.46
C VAL A 128 12.11 20.96 21.27
N SER A 129 11.27 19.93 21.26
CA SER A 129 11.65 18.56 20.86
C SER A 129 11.48 18.39 19.37
N PHE A 130 12.36 17.60 18.74
CA PHE A 130 12.30 17.31 17.32
C PHE A 130 12.66 15.85 17.08
N TYR A 131 11.87 15.16 16.25
CA TYR A 131 12.17 13.84 15.72
C TYR A 131 13.12 13.90 14.52
N LEU A 132 12.95 14.92 13.67
CA LEU A 132 13.85 15.21 12.55
C LEU A 132 15.00 16.12 13.01
N THR A 133 16.20 15.85 12.53
CA THR A 133 17.33 16.75 12.80
C THR A 133 17.12 18.10 12.08
N GLU A 134 17.79 19.14 12.53
CA GLU A 134 17.78 20.45 11.84
C GLU A 134 18.24 20.31 10.39
N ARG A 135 19.25 19.47 10.16
CA ARG A 135 19.76 19.17 8.82
C ARG A 135 18.68 18.51 7.94
N ASP A 136 17.94 17.53 8.48
CA ASP A 136 16.87 16.87 7.74
C ASP A 136 15.78 17.85 7.35
N ARG A 137 15.31 18.68 8.30
CA ARG A 137 14.26 19.68 8.05
C ARG A 137 14.69 20.71 7.00
N ALA A 138 15.91 21.26 7.11
CA ALA A 138 16.44 22.19 6.13
C ALA A 138 16.57 21.57 4.74
N HIS A 139 17.04 20.33 4.67
CA HIS A 139 17.15 19.57 3.42
C HIS A 139 15.80 19.33 2.78
N LEU A 140 14.81 18.84 3.55
CA LEU A 140 13.47 18.55 3.06
C LEU A 140 12.75 19.80 2.55
N ILE A 141 12.92 20.96 3.23
CA ILE A 141 12.41 22.23 2.75
C ILE A 141 13.04 22.60 1.39
N ALA A 142 14.35 22.46 1.25
CA ALA A 142 15.05 22.79 0.01
C ALA A 142 14.58 21.93 -1.17
N VAL A 143 14.38 20.63 -0.93
CA VAL A 143 13.93 19.67 -1.95
C VAL A 143 12.44 19.84 -2.27
N GLY A 144 11.62 20.11 -1.25
CA GLY A 144 10.16 20.12 -1.37
C GLY A 144 9.57 21.44 -1.87
N ARG A 145 10.34 22.52 -1.86
CA ARG A 145 9.82 23.85 -2.21
C ARG A 145 9.70 24.03 -3.72
N PRO A 146 8.48 24.16 -4.26
CA PRO A 146 8.33 24.52 -5.67
C PRO A 146 8.86 25.95 -5.91
N GLN A 147 9.51 26.18 -7.04
CA GLN A 147 9.92 27.53 -7.49
C GLN A 147 8.71 28.34 -7.99
N ILE A 148 7.78 28.65 -7.10
CA ILE A 148 6.54 29.38 -7.43
C ILE A 148 6.40 30.53 -6.42
N ALA A 149 5.81 31.65 -6.85
CA ALA A 149 5.43 32.76 -5.97
C ALA A 149 4.45 32.30 -4.88
N GLU A 150 4.33 33.09 -3.82
CA GLU A 150 3.37 32.83 -2.74
C GLU A 150 1.96 32.57 -3.31
N GLN A 151 1.38 31.44 -2.95
CA GLN A 151 0.07 31.00 -3.41
C GLN A 151 -0.80 30.59 -2.21
N PRO A 152 -2.15 30.63 -2.33
CA PRO A 152 -3.05 30.10 -1.34
C PRO A 152 -2.76 28.63 -1.00
N ALA A 153 -3.11 28.19 0.22
CA ALA A 153 -2.93 26.81 0.66
C ALA A 153 -3.51 25.81 -0.33
N GLY A 154 -2.78 24.74 -0.61
CA GLY A 154 -3.21 23.69 -1.53
C GLY A 154 -3.12 24.01 -3.02
N ALA A 155 -2.70 25.23 -3.41
CA ALA A 155 -2.63 25.60 -4.83
C ALA A 155 -1.70 24.67 -5.61
N TYR A 156 -0.54 24.32 -5.06
CA TYR A 156 0.37 23.38 -5.70
C TYR A 156 -0.22 21.97 -5.81
N ALA A 157 -0.81 21.46 -4.73
CA ALA A 157 -1.44 20.15 -4.74
C ALA A 157 -2.60 20.07 -5.75
N LYS A 158 -3.38 21.16 -5.92
CA LYS A 158 -4.43 21.25 -6.95
C LYS A 158 -3.86 21.19 -8.37
N GLN A 159 -2.70 21.79 -8.62
CA GLN A 159 -2.06 21.75 -9.95
C GLN A 159 -1.61 20.35 -10.36
N ILE A 160 -1.21 19.53 -9.39
CA ILE A 160 -0.74 18.15 -9.64
C ILE A 160 -1.77 17.08 -9.24
N LEU A 161 -3.02 17.47 -8.95
CA LEU A 161 -4.01 16.60 -8.31
C LEU A 161 -4.21 15.28 -9.06
N SER A 162 -4.39 15.32 -10.38
CA SER A 162 -4.60 14.10 -11.19
C SER A 162 -3.45 13.10 -11.04
N ARG A 163 -2.22 13.57 -10.93
CA ARG A 163 -1.05 12.73 -10.70
C ARG A 163 -0.95 12.28 -9.24
N LEU A 164 -1.21 13.19 -8.31
CA LEU A 164 -1.20 12.90 -6.88
C LEU A 164 -2.20 11.81 -6.50
N LEU A 165 -3.42 11.87 -7.05
CA LEU A 165 -4.46 10.86 -6.84
C LEU A 165 -3.96 9.46 -7.20
N ILE A 166 -3.32 9.32 -8.34
CA ILE A 166 -2.83 8.02 -8.82
C ILE A 166 -1.64 7.56 -7.96
N ASP A 167 -0.62 8.41 -7.80
CA ASP A 167 0.63 8.02 -7.15
C ASP A 167 0.43 7.72 -5.67
N LEU A 168 -0.27 8.59 -4.93
CA LEU A 168 -0.46 8.40 -3.49
C LEU A 168 -1.44 7.26 -3.19
N ALA A 169 -2.54 7.14 -3.95
CA ALA A 169 -3.47 6.02 -3.79
C ALA A 169 -2.79 4.68 -4.07
N TRP A 170 -2.04 4.59 -5.17
CA TRP A 170 -1.32 3.37 -5.53
C TRP A 170 -0.24 3.00 -4.50
N ASN A 171 0.69 3.92 -4.21
CA ASN A 171 1.80 3.63 -3.30
C ASN A 171 1.33 3.33 -1.88
N SER A 172 0.38 4.11 -1.34
CA SER A 172 -0.15 3.88 0.02
C SER A 172 -0.91 2.56 0.12
N SER A 173 -1.68 2.18 -0.91
CA SER A 173 -2.36 0.87 -0.97
C SER A 173 -1.37 -0.28 -1.08
N ARG A 174 -0.32 -0.14 -1.89
CA ARG A 174 0.75 -1.13 -2.05
C ARG A 174 1.46 -1.43 -0.73
N LEU A 175 1.69 -0.43 0.12
CA LEU A 175 2.24 -0.62 1.46
C LEU A 175 1.36 -1.49 2.37
N GLU A 176 0.05 -1.58 2.09
CA GLU A 176 -0.88 -2.50 2.78
C GLU A 176 -1.01 -3.86 2.06
N GLY A 177 -0.33 -4.05 0.94
CA GLY A 177 -0.32 -5.31 0.20
C GLY A 177 -1.27 -5.36 -0.98
N ASN A 178 -1.84 -4.23 -1.41
CA ASN A 178 -2.60 -4.12 -2.64
C ASN A 178 -1.72 -4.51 -3.84
N THR A 179 -2.28 -5.24 -4.79
CA THR A 179 -1.58 -5.84 -5.92
C THR A 179 -1.89 -5.18 -7.27
N TYR A 180 -2.65 -4.09 -7.27
CA TYR A 180 -2.91 -3.29 -8.47
C TYR A 180 -1.61 -2.72 -9.05
N SER A 181 -1.49 -2.71 -10.38
CA SER A 181 -0.45 -1.95 -11.07
C SER A 181 -0.77 -0.44 -11.06
N LEU A 182 0.20 0.38 -11.42
CA LEU A 182 -0.03 1.82 -11.61
C LEU A 182 -1.08 2.10 -12.68
N LEU A 183 -1.05 1.34 -13.78
CA LEU A 183 -2.00 1.47 -14.89
C LEU A 183 -3.42 1.04 -14.48
N ASP A 184 -3.56 -0.07 -13.75
CA ASP A 184 -4.86 -0.52 -13.25
C ASP A 184 -5.44 0.48 -12.24
N THR A 185 -4.60 1.04 -11.37
CA THR A 185 -4.99 2.11 -10.45
C THR A 185 -5.50 3.33 -11.19
N LYS A 186 -4.80 3.75 -12.27
CA LYS A 186 -5.27 4.86 -13.10
C LYS A 186 -6.61 4.57 -13.76
N ARG A 187 -6.78 3.38 -14.34
CA ARG A 187 -8.06 2.98 -14.96
C ARG A 187 -9.20 2.99 -13.94
N LEU A 188 -8.96 2.46 -12.75
CA LEU A 188 -9.95 2.47 -11.68
C LEU A 188 -10.33 3.89 -11.26
N ILE A 189 -9.35 4.78 -11.07
CA ILE A 189 -9.58 6.16 -10.64
C ILE A 189 -10.29 7.00 -11.72
N GLU A 190 -9.88 6.86 -12.99
CA GLU A 190 -10.39 7.70 -14.09
C GLU A 190 -11.67 7.15 -14.75
N LEU A 191 -11.82 5.82 -14.82
CA LEU A 191 -12.87 5.16 -15.58
C LEU A 191 -13.84 4.35 -14.70
N GLY A 192 -13.48 4.10 -13.42
CA GLY A 192 -14.25 3.22 -12.55
C GLY A 192 -14.11 1.73 -12.91
N GLU A 193 -13.08 1.34 -13.69
CA GLU A 193 -12.89 -0.02 -14.15
C GLU A 193 -11.99 -0.81 -13.18
N GLU A 194 -12.55 -1.85 -12.56
CA GLU A 194 -11.77 -2.75 -11.72
C GLU A 194 -10.83 -3.64 -12.55
N ALA A 195 -9.67 -3.97 -11.99
CA ALA A 195 -8.72 -4.87 -12.63
C ALA A 195 -9.21 -6.32 -12.55
N GLU A 196 -9.16 -7.02 -13.68
CA GLU A 196 -9.60 -8.41 -13.80
C GLU A 196 -8.75 -9.34 -12.92
N GLY A 197 -9.41 -10.23 -12.17
CA GLY A 197 -8.74 -11.19 -11.27
C GLY A 197 -8.21 -10.59 -9.96
N ARG A 198 -8.54 -9.35 -9.64
CA ARG A 198 -8.21 -8.70 -8.35
C ARG A 198 -9.41 -8.72 -7.40
N ALA A 199 -9.13 -8.69 -6.10
CA ALA A 199 -10.18 -8.66 -5.10
C ALA A 199 -10.87 -7.27 -5.05
N HIS A 200 -12.20 -7.24 -4.94
CA HIS A 200 -12.95 -5.98 -4.83
C HIS A 200 -12.49 -5.09 -3.66
N VAL A 201 -12.00 -5.69 -2.58
CA VAL A 201 -11.44 -4.96 -1.43
C VAL A 201 -10.21 -4.14 -1.82
N GLU A 202 -9.43 -4.58 -2.81
CA GLU A 202 -8.27 -3.84 -3.30
C GLU A 202 -8.69 -2.62 -4.11
N ALA A 203 -9.73 -2.75 -4.96
CA ALA A 203 -10.32 -1.64 -5.68
C ALA A 203 -10.93 -0.61 -4.71
N GLN A 204 -11.72 -1.08 -3.74
CA GLN A 204 -12.32 -0.22 -2.71
C GLN A 204 -11.25 0.57 -1.93
N MET A 205 -10.13 -0.07 -1.58
CA MET A 205 -9.02 0.61 -0.90
C MET A 205 -8.46 1.77 -1.72
N ILE A 206 -8.27 1.60 -3.03
CA ILE A 206 -7.76 2.64 -3.94
C ILE A 206 -8.77 3.79 -4.07
N LEU A 207 -10.06 3.48 -4.24
CA LEU A 207 -11.12 4.50 -4.35
C LEU A 207 -11.25 5.31 -3.05
N ASN A 208 -11.14 4.66 -1.90
CA ASN A 208 -11.12 5.33 -0.61
C ASN A 208 -9.94 6.29 -0.46
N HIS A 209 -8.76 5.91 -0.96
CA HIS A 209 -7.61 6.81 -0.99
C HIS A 209 -7.87 8.01 -1.91
N LYS A 210 -8.47 7.79 -3.09
CA LYS A 210 -8.85 8.88 -4.01
C LYS A 210 -9.74 9.90 -3.28
N ASP A 211 -10.83 9.45 -2.67
CA ASP A 211 -11.78 10.33 -1.97
C ASP A 211 -11.11 11.08 -0.82
N ALA A 212 -10.24 10.41 -0.06
CA ALA A 212 -9.49 11.01 1.03
C ALA A 212 -8.47 12.07 0.55
N ILE A 213 -7.79 11.84 -0.56
CA ILE A 213 -6.86 12.81 -1.16
C ILE A 213 -7.62 14.02 -1.70
N GLU A 214 -8.74 13.80 -2.40
CA GLU A 214 -9.62 14.87 -2.88
C GLU A 214 -10.13 15.74 -1.72
N PHE A 215 -10.54 15.14 -0.62
CA PHE A 215 -10.92 15.84 0.61
C PHE A 215 -9.78 16.74 1.11
N LEU A 216 -8.56 16.21 1.25
CA LEU A 216 -7.43 16.99 1.74
C LEU A 216 -7.08 18.17 0.83
N VAL A 217 -7.15 17.98 -0.50
CA VAL A 217 -6.76 19.03 -1.45
C VAL A 217 -7.87 20.05 -1.65
N SER A 218 -9.13 19.64 -1.70
CA SER A 218 -10.26 20.54 -1.87
C SER A 218 -10.48 21.44 -0.65
N SER A 219 -10.24 20.92 0.55
CA SER A 219 -10.45 21.61 1.82
C SER A 219 -9.14 22.12 2.43
N ALA A 220 -8.10 22.39 1.62
CA ALA A 220 -6.76 22.76 2.10
C ALA A 220 -6.72 23.93 3.08
N ASP A 221 -7.65 24.88 2.96
CA ASP A 221 -7.77 26.04 3.86
C ASP A 221 -8.36 25.68 5.22
N GLU A 222 -9.22 24.67 5.29
CA GLU A 222 -10.02 24.28 6.47
C GLU A 222 -9.42 23.10 7.23
N ILE A 223 -8.66 22.21 6.56
CA ILE A 223 -8.07 21.04 7.20
C ILE A 223 -6.96 21.42 8.19
N GLY A 224 -6.77 20.56 9.17
CA GLY A 224 -5.70 20.69 10.18
C GLY A 224 -5.68 19.48 11.10
N PHE A 225 -4.80 19.51 12.10
CA PHE A 225 -4.77 18.46 13.12
C PHE A 225 -5.85 18.73 14.17
N ASN A 226 -7.07 18.40 13.83
CA ASN A 226 -8.26 18.48 14.67
C ASN A 226 -9.14 17.24 14.47
N ARG A 227 -10.08 17.02 15.36
CA ARG A 227 -10.98 15.84 15.34
C ARG A 227 -11.74 15.74 14.02
N TYR A 228 -12.28 16.85 13.52
CA TYR A 228 -13.04 16.88 12.27
C TYR A 228 -12.21 16.29 11.12
N THR A 229 -11.02 16.83 10.88
CA THR A 229 -10.17 16.39 9.77
C THR A 229 -9.76 14.91 9.89
N ILE A 230 -9.28 14.50 11.07
CA ILE A 230 -8.71 13.15 11.23
C ILE A 230 -9.81 12.08 11.28
N LEU A 231 -10.96 12.34 11.90
CA LEU A 231 -12.07 11.39 11.91
C LEU A 231 -12.72 11.25 10.52
N ASN A 232 -12.88 12.34 9.76
CA ASN A 232 -13.37 12.26 8.39
C ASN A 232 -12.36 11.57 7.45
N LEU A 233 -11.06 11.82 7.63
CA LEU A 233 -10.02 11.11 6.89
C LEU A 233 -10.07 9.60 7.15
N HIS A 234 -10.25 9.18 8.40
CA HIS A 234 -10.48 7.78 8.74
C HIS A 234 -11.78 7.26 8.11
N GLY A 235 -12.89 8.00 8.22
CA GLY A 235 -14.17 7.61 7.65
C GLY A 235 -14.10 7.34 6.14
N LEU A 236 -13.42 8.21 5.39
CA LEU A 236 -13.19 8.03 3.96
C LEU A 236 -12.32 6.80 3.66
N LEU A 237 -11.19 6.65 4.34
CA LEU A 237 -10.25 5.54 4.13
C LEU A 237 -10.81 4.18 4.54
N ALA A 238 -11.71 4.15 5.52
CA ALA A 238 -12.31 2.95 6.08
C ALA A 238 -13.65 2.56 5.42
N ASN A 239 -14.18 3.41 4.55
CA ASN A 239 -15.49 3.21 3.93
C ASN A 239 -15.59 1.84 3.24
N ASN A 240 -16.60 1.06 3.63
CA ASN A 240 -16.87 -0.28 3.09
C ASN A 240 -15.70 -1.29 3.23
N LEU A 241 -14.77 -1.06 4.18
CA LEU A 241 -13.63 -1.95 4.45
C LEU A 241 -13.65 -2.55 5.85
N LEU A 242 -14.44 -2.01 6.78
CA LEU A 242 -14.52 -2.49 8.15
C LEU A 242 -15.67 -3.49 8.32
N ALA A 243 -15.44 -4.49 9.19
CA ALA A 243 -16.48 -5.47 9.54
C ALA A 243 -17.71 -4.83 10.22
N ASP A 244 -17.47 -3.78 11.04
CA ASP A 244 -18.50 -2.91 11.57
C ASP A 244 -18.52 -1.58 10.79
N PRO A 245 -19.50 -1.33 9.92
CA PRO A 245 -19.57 -0.09 9.15
C PRO A 245 -19.66 1.17 10.02
N THR A 246 -20.18 1.04 11.26
CA THR A 246 -20.32 2.17 12.19
C THR A 246 -18.98 2.58 12.82
N ALA A 247 -17.93 1.78 12.65
CA ALA A 247 -16.59 2.08 13.13
C ALA A 247 -15.88 3.14 12.25
N ALA A 248 -16.35 3.37 11.03
CA ALA A 248 -15.77 4.36 10.14
C ALA A 248 -15.98 5.79 10.69
N GLY A 249 -14.89 6.52 10.89
CA GLY A 249 -14.93 7.90 11.37
C GLY A 249 -15.08 8.08 12.90
N ARG A 250 -14.93 7.01 13.71
CA ARG A 250 -14.95 7.09 15.17
C ARG A 250 -13.75 6.45 15.84
N LEU A 251 -13.44 6.87 17.04
CA LEU A 251 -12.44 6.20 17.87
C LEU A 251 -12.94 4.82 18.29
N ARG A 252 -12.02 3.87 18.42
CA ARG A 252 -12.35 2.53 18.85
C ARG A 252 -12.69 2.45 20.35
N TYR A 253 -13.53 1.51 20.65
CA TYR A 253 -13.82 1.07 22.03
C TYR A 253 -13.58 -0.45 22.21
N ILE A 254 -12.95 -1.08 21.20
CA ILE A 254 -12.56 -2.48 21.24
C ILE A 254 -11.03 -2.58 21.34
N THR A 255 -10.56 -3.71 21.84
CA THR A 255 -9.14 -4.06 21.80
C THR A 255 -8.74 -4.42 20.38
N VAL A 256 -7.56 -3.97 19.97
CA VAL A 256 -6.98 -4.31 18.66
C VAL A 256 -5.58 -4.90 18.86
N GLY A 257 -5.18 -5.79 17.96
CA GLY A 257 -3.84 -6.35 17.90
C GLY A 257 -3.13 -5.94 16.62
N ILE A 258 -1.81 -6.00 16.63
CA ILE A 258 -1.00 -5.74 15.45
C ILE A 258 -0.37 -7.04 15.00
N GLU A 259 -0.66 -7.43 13.76
CA GLU A 259 -0.10 -8.65 13.18
C GLU A 259 1.44 -8.63 13.20
N ARG A 260 2.05 -9.73 13.62
CA ARG A 260 3.51 -9.90 13.71
C ARG A 260 4.21 -8.94 14.68
N SER A 261 3.51 -8.30 15.60
CA SER A 261 4.07 -7.43 16.64
C SER A 261 3.84 -7.98 18.04
N THR A 262 4.76 -7.66 18.94
CA THR A 262 4.65 -7.92 20.39
C THR A 262 4.11 -6.71 21.15
N PHE A 263 3.68 -5.69 20.44
CA PHE A 263 3.10 -4.47 21.01
C PHE A 263 1.62 -4.64 21.32
N HIS A 264 1.23 -4.23 22.54
CA HIS A 264 -0.14 -4.17 23.00
C HIS A 264 -0.62 -2.73 23.04
N PRO A 265 -1.49 -2.31 22.08
CA PRO A 265 -2.05 -0.97 22.07
C PRO A 265 -2.84 -0.65 23.34
N LEU A 266 -2.99 0.64 23.64
CA LEU A 266 -3.83 1.13 24.75
C LEU A 266 -5.26 0.59 24.62
N GLU A 267 -5.84 0.03 25.70
CA GLU A 267 -7.14 -0.66 25.65
C GLU A 267 -8.31 0.17 26.19
N VAL A 268 -8.03 1.13 27.07
CA VAL A 268 -9.07 1.92 27.75
C VAL A 268 -9.58 3.04 26.85
N PRO A 269 -10.86 3.04 26.44
CA PRO A 269 -11.41 4.00 25.47
C PRO A 269 -11.23 5.47 25.89
N GLN A 270 -11.41 5.80 27.16
CA GLN A 270 -11.26 7.16 27.69
C GLN A 270 -9.80 7.65 27.56
N LEU A 271 -8.83 6.76 27.82
CA LEU A 271 -7.41 7.09 27.65
C LEU A 271 -7.01 7.17 26.18
N ILE A 272 -7.67 6.39 25.30
CA ILE A 272 -7.49 6.51 23.85
C ILE A 272 -7.96 7.88 23.38
N GLU A 273 -9.14 8.31 23.82
CA GLU A 273 -9.69 9.61 23.46
C GLU A 273 -8.82 10.76 23.96
N GLU A 274 -8.41 10.71 25.24
CA GLU A 274 -7.51 11.71 25.84
C GLU A 274 -6.17 11.78 25.12
N SER A 275 -5.56 10.62 24.83
CA SER A 275 -4.28 10.58 24.10
C SER A 275 -4.44 11.03 22.65
N PHE A 276 -5.57 10.74 22.00
CA PHE A 276 -5.87 11.21 20.66
C PHE A 276 -5.96 12.73 20.59
N ASP A 277 -6.71 13.34 21.52
CA ASP A 277 -6.81 14.79 21.60
C ASP A 277 -5.45 15.44 21.90
N GLN A 278 -4.63 14.84 22.75
CA GLN A 278 -3.27 15.30 23.02
C GLN A 278 -2.37 15.19 21.77
N VAL A 279 -2.43 14.08 21.02
CA VAL A 279 -1.69 13.93 19.75
C VAL A 279 -2.09 15.04 18.77
N LEU A 280 -3.38 15.32 18.61
CA LEU A 280 -3.84 16.35 17.69
C LEU A 280 -3.43 17.76 18.14
N ALA A 281 -3.57 18.08 19.42
CA ALA A 281 -3.17 19.36 19.97
C ALA A 281 -1.65 19.59 19.84
N THR A 282 -0.85 18.56 20.12
CA THR A 282 0.60 18.60 19.96
C THR A 282 0.98 18.78 18.49
N ALA A 283 0.38 18.00 17.58
CA ALA A 283 0.61 18.14 16.14
C ALA A 283 0.25 19.54 15.64
N ALA A 284 -0.89 20.10 16.06
CA ALA A 284 -1.32 21.44 15.67
C ALA A 284 -0.37 22.56 16.15
N ALA A 285 0.32 22.35 17.26
CA ALA A 285 1.26 23.32 17.83
C ALA A 285 2.65 23.29 17.18
N ILE A 286 3.00 22.23 16.43
CA ILE A 286 4.27 22.13 15.70
C ILE A 286 4.23 23.10 14.50
N THR A 287 5.25 23.95 14.37
CA THR A 287 5.31 24.96 13.31
C THR A 287 6.06 24.50 12.05
N ASP A 288 7.05 23.62 12.20
CA ASP A 288 7.79 23.06 11.06
C ASP A 288 6.92 22.01 10.34
N PRO A 289 6.62 22.16 9.03
CA PRO A 289 5.69 21.28 8.34
C PRO A 289 6.20 19.84 8.19
N PHE A 290 7.51 19.63 8.13
CA PHE A 290 8.09 18.27 8.04
C PHE A 290 8.09 17.57 9.39
N GLU A 291 8.45 18.30 10.44
CA GLU A 291 8.35 17.78 11.81
C GLU A 291 6.90 17.44 12.16
N GLN A 292 5.96 18.29 11.77
CA GLN A 292 4.52 18.09 11.97
C GLN A 292 4.04 16.82 11.23
N ALA A 293 4.44 16.66 9.96
CA ALA A 293 4.12 15.47 9.15
C ALA A 293 4.71 14.20 9.76
N PHE A 294 5.97 14.24 10.18
CA PHE A 294 6.65 13.08 10.73
C PHE A 294 6.13 12.72 12.12
N PHE A 295 5.85 13.71 12.98
CA PHE A 295 5.23 13.49 14.29
C PHE A 295 3.93 12.69 14.18
N VAL A 296 3.06 13.05 13.25
CA VAL A 296 1.80 12.36 13.04
C VAL A 296 1.99 10.95 12.49
N MET A 297 2.98 10.73 11.63
CA MET A 297 3.34 9.39 11.15
C MET A 297 3.88 8.50 12.27
N VAL A 298 4.43 9.07 13.33
CA VAL A 298 4.89 8.33 14.52
C VAL A 298 3.74 8.08 15.49
N GLN A 299 3.05 9.12 15.93
CA GLN A 299 2.15 9.06 17.08
C GLN A 299 0.77 8.48 16.77
N LEU A 300 0.17 8.75 15.59
CA LEU A 300 -1.14 8.17 15.25
C LEU A 300 -1.12 6.65 15.16
N PRO A 301 -0.20 6.03 14.40
CA PRO A 301 -0.16 4.56 14.37
C PRO A 301 0.33 3.96 15.69
N TYR A 302 1.14 4.65 16.50
CA TYR A 302 1.54 4.16 17.82
C TYR A 302 0.35 4.10 18.79
N LEU A 303 -0.52 5.10 18.78
CA LEU A 303 -1.74 5.12 19.59
C LEU A 303 -2.78 4.09 19.14
N GLN A 304 -2.86 3.77 17.85
CA GLN A 304 -3.92 2.93 17.27
C GLN A 304 -5.32 3.42 17.66
N PRO A 305 -5.72 4.66 17.34
CA PRO A 305 -6.98 5.21 17.82
C PRO A 305 -8.22 4.59 17.16
N PHE A 306 -8.09 3.86 16.05
CA PHE A 306 -9.17 3.28 15.25
C PHE A 306 -9.14 1.75 15.28
N ASP A 307 -10.27 1.14 14.94
CA ASP A 307 -10.41 -0.32 14.84
C ASP A 307 -9.42 -0.92 13.82
N ASP A 308 -9.20 -0.22 12.70
CA ASP A 308 -8.20 -0.52 11.66
C ASP A 308 -7.80 0.78 10.93
N VAL A 309 -7.07 0.71 9.83
CA VAL A 309 -6.71 1.83 8.92
C VAL A 309 -5.73 2.84 9.53
N ASN A 310 -5.25 2.65 10.74
CA ASN A 310 -4.40 3.61 11.47
C ASN A 310 -3.15 4.06 10.67
N LYS A 311 -2.46 3.15 10.01
CA LYS A 311 -1.28 3.47 9.18
C LYS A 311 -1.65 4.29 7.94
N ARG A 312 -2.78 3.96 7.30
CA ARG A 312 -3.26 4.71 6.12
C ARG A 312 -3.63 6.14 6.48
N VAL A 313 -4.36 6.32 7.60
CA VAL A 313 -4.67 7.65 8.14
C VAL A 313 -3.41 8.46 8.40
N SER A 314 -2.41 7.89 9.06
CA SER A 314 -1.17 8.61 9.39
C SER A 314 -0.40 9.05 8.14
N ARG A 315 -0.33 8.21 7.09
CA ARG A 315 0.33 8.55 5.82
C ARG A 315 -0.36 9.69 5.08
N LEU A 316 -1.70 9.69 5.06
CA LEU A 316 -2.44 10.76 4.40
C LEU A 316 -2.44 12.04 5.26
N ALA A 317 -2.61 11.93 6.57
CA ALA A 317 -2.55 13.05 7.50
C ALA A 317 -1.18 13.78 7.47
N ALA A 318 -0.09 13.05 7.21
CA ALA A 318 1.25 13.63 7.02
C ALA A 318 1.30 14.64 5.85
N ASN A 319 0.38 14.55 4.90
CA ASN A 319 0.30 15.50 3.79
C ASN A 319 -0.43 16.81 4.15
N ILE A 320 -1.14 16.89 5.27
CA ILE A 320 -1.86 18.11 5.69
C ILE A 320 -0.92 19.32 5.75
N PRO A 321 0.19 19.30 6.51
CA PRO A 321 1.09 20.46 6.57
C PRO A 321 1.80 20.74 5.25
N LEU A 322 2.11 19.70 4.47
CA LEU A 322 2.76 19.85 3.17
C LEU A 322 1.84 20.55 2.17
N ILE A 323 0.58 20.15 2.11
CA ILE A 323 -0.45 20.76 1.26
C ILE A 323 -0.67 22.23 1.68
N LYS A 324 -0.83 22.49 2.98
CA LYS A 324 -1.04 23.86 3.49
C LYS A 324 0.14 24.79 3.21
N ALA A 325 1.35 24.29 3.30
CA ALA A 325 2.58 25.04 3.02
C ALA A 325 2.97 25.08 1.54
N ASN A 326 2.14 24.55 0.63
CA ASN A 326 2.44 24.42 -0.80
C ASN A 326 3.78 23.72 -1.08
N LEU A 327 4.13 22.74 -0.26
CA LEU A 327 5.27 21.84 -0.47
C LEU A 327 4.87 20.65 -1.33
N SER A 328 5.87 19.95 -1.90
CA SER A 328 5.62 18.69 -2.60
C SER A 328 4.96 17.69 -1.66
N PRO A 329 3.84 17.05 -2.06
CA PRO A 329 3.23 16.01 -1.24
C PRO A 329 4.12 14.77 -1.13
N LEU A 330 3.97 14.03 -0.03
CA LEU A 330 4.61 12.75 0.21
C LEU A 330 3.74 11.62 -0.37
N SER A 331 4.20 10.98 -1.43
CA SER A 331 3.47 9.89 -2.11
C SER A 331 4.05 8.49 -1.88
N PHE A 332 5.07 8.35 -1.04
CA PHE A 332 5.73 7.06 -0.73
C PHE A 332 6.26 6.33 -1.97
N THR A 333 6.66 7.08 -2.98
CA THR A 333 7.21 6.55 -4.23
C THR A 333 8.40 5.62 -3.94
N ASP A 334 8.37 4.44 -4.53
CA ASP A 334 9.38 3.38 -4.42
C ASP A 334 9.66 2.83 -3.00
N VAL A 335 8.91 3.21 -1.98
CA VAL A 335 9.14 2.72 -0.61
C VAL A 335 8.88 1.21 -0.54
N PRO A 336 9.86 0.37 -0.13
CA PRO A 336 9.67 -1.05 0.04
C PRO A 336 8.69 -1.34 1.18
N ARG A 337 7.71 -2.20 0.92
CA ARG A 337 6.69 -2.58 1.90
C ARG A 337 7.30 -3.15 3.18
N LEU A 338 8.29 -4.03 3.03
CA LEU A 338 8.94 -4.67 4.17
C LEU A 338 9.66 -3.63 5.05
N THR A 339 10.45 -2.74 4.45
CA THR A 339 11.19 -1.71 5.18
C THR A 339 10.26 -0.74 5.90
N TYR A 340 9.13 -0.35 5.27
CA TYR A 340 8.11 0.47 5.92
C TYR A 340 7.47 -0.26 7.12
N THR A 341 7.15 -1.53 6.96
CA THR A 341 6.58 -2.35 8.05
C THR A 341 7.56 -2.46 9.21
N GLU A 342 8.83 -2.74 8.94
CA GLU A 342 9.90 -2.79 9.95
C GLU A 342 10.07 -1.44 10.68
N ALA A 343 9.99 -0.34 9.94
CA ALA A 343 10.09 0.99 10.50
C ALA A 343 8.95 1.29 11.50
N VAL A 344 7.73 0.90 11.15
CA VAL A 344 6.56 1.07 12.03
C VAL A 344 6.64 0.12 13.24
N LEU A 345 7.11 -1.12 13.06
CA LEU A 345 7.38 -2.04 14.17
C LEU A 345 8.43 -1.48 15.14
N GLY A 346 9.43 -0.76 14.64
CA GLY A 346 10.41 -0.06 15.49
C GLY A 346 9.78 0.99 16.40
N ILE A 347 8.75 1.70 15.93
CA ILE A 347 7.97 2.62 16.75
C ILE A 347 7.18 1.83 17.81
N TYR A 348 6.45 0.79 17.38
CA TYR A 348 5.57 0.02 18.26
C TYR A 348 6.33 -0.67 19.41
N GLU A 349 7.43 -1.31 19.10
CA GLU A 349 8.11 -2.20 20.06
C GLU A 349 9.27 -1.54 20.80
N LEU A 350 9.86 -0.49 20.26
CA LEU A 350 11.05 0.14 20.82
C LEU A 350 10.88 1.64 21.09
N THR A 351 9.79 2.27 20.66
CA THR A 351 9.64 3.74 20.62
C THR A 351 10.82 4.43 19.91
N LYS A 352 11.44 3.73 18.91
CA LYS A 352 12.58 4.22 18.13
C LYS A 352 12.12 4.71 16.76
N ILE A 353 12.43 5.96 16.48
CA ILE A 353 12.01 6.65 15.26
C ILE A 353 13.02 6.52 14.10
N ASP A 354 14.24 6.04 14.37
CA ASP A 354 15.37 6.16 13.47
C ASP A 354 15.11 5.51 12.09
N LEU A 355 14.58 4.30 12.07
CA LEU A 355 14.29 3.60 10.83
C LEU A 355 13.16 4.29 10.05
N LEU A 356 12.09 4.75 10.74
CA LEU A 356 11.00 5.48 10.08
C LEU A 356 11.48 6.84 9.57
N ARG A 357 12.41 7.50 10.27
CA ARG A 357 13.03 8.76 9.82
C ARG A 357 13.82 8.55 8.53
N ASP A 358 14.67 7.51 8.45
CA ASP A 358 15.41 7.18 7.24
C ASP A 358 14.45 6.94 6.05
N VAL A 359 13.38 6.18 6.28
CA VAL A 359 12.33 5.92 5.27
C VAL A 359 11.62 7.20 4.86
N PHE A 360 11.25 8.06 5.82
CA PHE A 360 10.53 9.31 5.57
C PHE A 360 11.33 10.28 4.71
N VAL A 361 12.60 10.53 5.09
CA VAL A 361 13.50 11.43 4.35
C VAL A 361 13.67 10.93 2.91
N TRP A 362 14.01 9.67 2.74
CA TRP A 362 14.21 9.06 1.44
C TRP A 362 12.93 9.07 0.58
N ALA A 363 11.77 8.73 1.17
CA ALA A 363 10.48 8.72 0.47
C ALA A 363 10.08 10.12 0.01
N TYR A 364 10.36 11.13 0.84
CA TYR A 364 10.04 12.51 0.50
C TYR A 364 10.90 13.04 -0.65
N GLU A 365 12.22 12.79 -0.64
CA GLU A 365 13.11 13.14 -1.75
C GLU A 365 12.61 12.58 -3.08
N ARG A 366 12.21 11.32 -3.10
CA ARG A 366 11.70 10.68 -4.32
C ARG A 366 10.35 11.24 -4.76
N SER A 367 9.46 11.48 -3.82
CA SER A 367 8.16 12.11 -4.11
C SER A 367 8.34 13.51 -4.69
N ALA A 368 9.20 14.33 -4.08
CA ALA A 368 9.50 15.67 -4.55
C ALA A 368 10.14 15.67 -5.95
N ALA A 369 11.08 14.75 -6.20
CA ALA A 369 11.70 14.60 -7.52
C ALA A 369 10.67 14.18 -8.58
N CYS A 370 9.73 13.27 -8.25
CA CYS A 370 8.65 12.86 -9.13
C CYS A 370 7.76 14.05 -9.53
N TYR A 371 7.32 14.87 -8.57
CA TYR A 371 6.46 16.03 -8.85
C TYR A 371 7.21 17.21 -9.47
N ALA A 372 8.50 17.38 -9.19
CA ALA A 372 9.33 18.35 -9.90
C ALA A 372 9.43 17.99 -11.39
N ALA A 373 9.59 16.71 -11.74
CA ALA A 373 9.62 16.26 -13.13
C ALA A 373 8.27 16.45 -13.86
N VAL A 374 7.15 16.25 -13.17
CA VAL A 374 5.80 16.55 -13.69
C VAL A 374 5.66 18.03 -14.03
N ARG A 375 6.24 18.89 -13.22
CA ARG A 375 6.21 20.36 -13.42
C ARG A 375 7.17 20.85 -14.47
N GLN A 376 8.34 20.23 -14.59
CA GLN A 376 9.38 20.61 -15.54
C GLN A 376 9.24 19.88 -16.87
N SER A 377 8.22 20.19 -17.66
CA SER A 377 8.22 19.81 -19.08
C SER A 377 9.41 20.42 -19.88
N LEU A 378 10.31 21.13 -19.23
CA LEU A 378 11.50 21.79 -19.75
C LEU A 378 12.78 21.59 -18.89
N GLY A 379 12.79 20.62 -17.92
CA GLY A 379 13.91 20.41 -17.02
C GLY A 379 14.96 19.42 -17.51
N GLU A 380 16.05 19.26 -16.75
CA GLU A 380 17.15 18.35 -17.05
C GLU A 380 16.67 16.91 -17.32
N PRO A 381 17.26 16.21 -18.31
CA PRO A 381 16.84 14.85 -18.64
C PRO A 381 17.04 13.90 -17.45
N ASP A 382 16.02 13.16 -17.08
CA ASP A 382 16.13 12.08 -16.08
C ASP A 382 17.24 11.10 -16.53
N PRO A 383 18.31 10.91 -15.76
CA PRO A 383 19.42 10.02 -16.11
C PRO A 383 18.96 8.57 -16.31
N PHE A 384 17.97 8.10 -15.57
CA PHE A 384 17.39 6.77 -15.75
C PHE A 384 16.66 6.65 -17.08
N ARG A 385 15.80 7.61 -17.39
CA ARG A 385 15.08 7.69 -18.65
C ARG A 385 16.05 7.82 -19.84
N LEU A 386 17.14 8.56 -19.67
CA LEU A 386 18.16 8.70 -20.70
C LEU A 386 18.87 7.37 -20.96
N ARG A 387 19.23 6.64 -19.91
CA ARG A 387 19.88 5.31 -19.97
C ARG A 387 18.99 4.31 -20.71
N HIS A 388 17.71 4.25 -20.39
CA HIS A 388 16.75 3.31 -20.95
C HIS A 388 15.97 3.85 -22.15
N ARG A 389 16.37 4.99 -22.74
CA ARG A 389 15.67 5.63 -23.84
C ARG A 389 15.42 4.72 -25.04
N GLY A 390 16.39 3.86 -25.38
CA GLY A 390 16.28 2.92 -26.50
C GLY A 390 15.19 1.88 -26.23
N GLN A 391 15.30 1.22 -25.08
CA GLN A 391 14.39 0.17 -24.61
C GLN A 391 12.94 0.69 -24.43
N LEU A 392 12.78 1.88 -23.83
CA LEU A 392 11.47 2.53 -23.73
C LEU A 392 10.83 2.78 -25.09
N ARG A 393 11.65 3.28 -26.05
CA ARG A 393 11.17 3.54 -27.40
C ARG A 393 10.70 2.27 -28.10
N GLU A 394 11.49 1.20 -27.99
CA GLU A 394 11.19 -0.09 -28.57
C GLU A 394 9.91 -0.67 -27.98
N LEU A 395 9.82 -0.80 -26.65
CA LEU A 395 8.63 -1.31 -25.96
C LEU A 395 7.36 -0.54 -26.33
N ILE A 396 7.38 0.79 -26.27
CA ILE A 396 6.19 1.60 -26.57
C ILE A 396 5.79 1.42 -28.06
N ALA A 397 6.76 1.37 -28.98
CA ALA A 397 6.48 1.12 -30.38
C ALA A 397 5.84 -0.24 -30.61
N ASP A 398 6.35 -1.29 -29.96
CA ASP A 398 5.83 -2.65 -30.07
C ASP A 398 4.40 -2.76 -29.53
N LEU A 399 4.11 -2.17 -28.38
CA LEU A 399 2.77 -2.14 -27.79
C LEU A 399 1.77 -1.43 -28.72
N VAL A 400 2.16 -0.32 -29.31
CA VAL A 400 1.31 0.44 -30.24
C VAL A 400 1.09 -0.32 -31.54
N ARG A 401 2.12 -0.92 -32.14
CA ARG A 401 2.00 -1.72 -33.37
C ARG A 401 1.17 -2.98 -33.16
N ALA A 402 1.34 -3.64 -32.01
CA ALA A 402 0.52 -4.79 -31.62
C ALA A 402 -0.92 -4.38 -31.24
N ARG A 403 -1.24 -3.09 -31.19
CA ARG A 403 -2.54 -2.54 -30.77
C ARG A 403 -2.99 -3.05 -29.42
N VAL A 404 -2.07 -3.08 -28.47
CA VAL A 404 -2.34 -3.57 -27.12
C VAL A 404 -3.34 -2.64 -26.43
N GLY A 405 -4.43 -3.22 -25.93
CA GLY A 405 -5.45 -2.49 -25.17
C GLY A 405 -5.04 -2.23 -23.73
N ARG A 406 -5.78 -1.38 -23.04
CA ARG A 406 -5.51 -0.99 -21.64
C ARG A 406 -5.46 -2.17 -20.68
N LYS A 407 -6.28 -3.20 -20.91
CA LYS A 407 -6.39 -4.39 -20.02
C LYS A 407 -5.10 -5.21 -20.00
N ASP A 408 -4.43 -5.33 -21.15
CA ASP A 408 -3.29 -6.21 -21.33
C ASP A 408 -1.94 -5.49 -21.20
N ALA A 409 -1.95 -4.16 -21.23
CA ALA A 409 -0.74 -3.34 -21.33
C ALA A 409 0.22 -3.59 -20.14
N ALA A 410 -0.28 -3.57 -18.91
CA ALA A 410 0.55 -3.76 -17.71
C ALA A 410 1.23 -5.14 -17.70
N ALA A 411 0.50 -6.20 -18.06
CA ALA A 411 1.05 -7.56 -18.12
C ALA A 411 2.13 -7.69 -19.20
N GLN A 412 1.92 -7.06 -20.38
CA GLN A 412 2.90 -7.09 -21.46
C GLN A 412 4.15 -6.26 -21.15
N ILE A 413 4.01 -5.08 -20.51
CA ILE A 413 5.14 -4.28 -20.03
C ILE A 413 5.96 -5.08 -19.02
N ALA A 414 5.31 -5.73 -18.06
CA ALA A 414 5.99 -6.55 -17.07
C ALA A 414 6.75 -7.72 -17.73
N ALA A 415 6.11 -8.46 -18.63
CA ALA A 415 6.73 -9.58 -19.33
C ALA A 415 7.92 -9.17 -20.20
N TRP A 416 7.79 -8.01 -20.89
CA TRP A 416 8.88 -7.45 -21.70
C TRP A 416 10.05 -7.00 -20.83
N SER A 417 9.76 -6.30 -19.72
CA SER A 417 10.78 -5.84 -18.77
C SER A 417 11.56 -7.00 -18.14
N GLN A 418 10.92 -8.13 -17.91
CA GLN A 418 11.59 -9.35 -17.40
C GLN A 418 12.65 -9.89 -18.36
N ARG A 419 12.43 -9.77 -19.66
CA ARG A 419 13.35 -10.30 -20.67
C ARG A 419 14.49 -9.34 -21.01
N GLU A 420 14.20 -8.03 -21.06
CA GLU A 420 15.10 -7.05 -21.70
C GLU A 420 15.76 -6.09 -20.71
N ILE A 421 15.32 -6.07 -19.43
CA ILE A 421 15.79 -5.11 -18.44
C ILE A 421 16.50 -5.83 -17.29
N ASP A 422 17.59 -5.22 -16.82
CA ASP A 422 18.33 -5.68 -15.64
C ASP A 422 17.36 -5.80 -14.43
N PRO A 423 17.43 -6.87 -13.62
CA PRO A 423 16.57 -7.08 -12.46
C PRO A 423 16.41 -5.85 -11.55
N VAL A 424 17.49 -5.12 -11.30
CA VAL A 424 17.53 -3.92 -10.44
C VAL A 424 16.66 -2.78 -10.99
N ASP A 425 16.57 -2.66 -12.32
CA ASP A 425 15.90 -1.55 -13.00
C ASP A 425 14.46 -1.90 -13.46
N ARG A 426 14.07 -3.18 -13.43
CA ARG A 426 12.79 -3.69 -14.01
C ARG A 426 11.56 -2.96 -13.53
N ARG A 427 11.42 -2.81 -12.23
CA ARG A 427 10.25 -2.17 -11.63
C ARG A 427 10.13 -0.71 -12.06
N ARG A 428 11.21 0.06 -11.88
CA ARG A 428 11.24 1.47 -12.26
C ARG A 428 11.03 1.65 -13.76
N PHE A 429 11.59 0.74 -14.57
CA PHE A 429 11.39 0.75 -16.01
C PHE A 429 9.94 0.48 -16.38
N ALA A 430 9.29 -0.52 -15.78
CA ALA A 430 7.87 -0.81 -16.03
C ALA A 430 6.97 0.37 -15.66
N GLU A 431 7.17 0.97 -14.49
CA GLU A 431 6.44 2.17 -14.03
C GLU A 431 6.63 3.36 -15.01
N LEU A 432 7.85 3.53 -15.51
CA LEU A 432 8.17 4.56 -16.51
C LEU A 432 7.49 4.26 -17.85
N ALA A 433 7.50 3.02 -18.32
CA ALA A 433 6.86 2.59 -19.56
C ALA A 433 5.33 2.76 -19.49
N GLU A 434 4.71 2.40 -18.37
CA GLU A 434 3.28 2.65 -18.13
C GLU A 434 2.97 4.16 -18.22
N THR A 435 3.79 4.99 -17.57
CA THR A 435 3.64 6.45 -17.62
C THR A 435 3.76 7.01 -19.03
N GLU A 436 4.73 6.52 -19.82
CA GLU A 436 4.92 6.90 -21.22
C GLU A 436 3.70 6.53 -22.07
N LEU A 437 3.22 5.29 -21.94
CA LEU A 437 2.09 4.78 -22.69
C LEU A 437 0.80 5.55 -22.37
N ILE A 438 0.57 5.84 -21.08
CA ILE A 438 -0.57 6.64 -20.62
C ILE A 438 -0.53 8.07 -21.17
N SER A 439 0.65 8.67 -21.23
CA SER A 439 0.84 10.05 -21.70
C SER A 439 0.92 10.17 -23.21
N LEU A 440 0.74 9.09 -23.97
CA LEU A 440 0.87 9.07 -25.41
C LEU A 440 -0.33 9.78 -26.07
N HIS A 441 -0.05 10.80 -26.88
CA HIS A 441 -1.06 11.58 -27.59
C HIS A 441 -0.54 12.01 -28.97
N GLU A 442 -1.41 12.62 -29.78
CA GLU A 442 -1.14 13.01 -31.16
C GLU A 442 0.09 13.92 -31.37
N GLY A 443 0.49 14.66 -30.34
CA GLY A 443 1.65 15.56 -30.39
C GLY A 443 2.96 14.93 -29.94
N ASN A 444 2.98 13.65 -29.46
CA ASN A 444 4.20 13.07 -28.85
C ASN A 444 4.56 11.65 -29.29
N PHE A 445 3.74 10.97 -30.07
CA PHE A 445 3.99 9.58 -30.50
C PHE A 445 5.27 9.43 -31.34
N ALA A 446 5.63 10.44 -32.10
CA ALA A 446 6.81 10.40 -32.98
C ALA A 446 8.14 10.15 -32.23
N ARG A 447 8.24 10.53 -30.95
CA ARG A 447 9.42 10.24 -30.09
C ARG A 447 9.70 8.76 -29.92
N HIS A 448 8.68 7.91 -30.11
CA HIS A 448 8.78 6.45 -30.05
C HIS A 448 8.88 5.81 -31.45
N ARG A 449 9.12 6.59 -32.51
CA ARG A 449 9.18 6.10 -33.91
C ARG A 449 7.88 5.42 -34.36
N ILE A 450 6.77 5.90 -33.88
CA ILE A 450 5.42 5.46 -34.25
C ILE A 450 4.93 6.37 -35.39
N GLY A 451 4.34 5.79 -36.44
CA GLY A 451 3.71 6.53 -37.50
C GLY A 451 2.30 6.98 -37.13
N PRO A 452 1.77 8.04 -37.79
CA PRO A 452 0.41 8.56 -37.54
C PRO A 452 -0.67 7.48 -37.67
N SER A 453 -0.57 6.62 -38.67
CA SER A 453 -1.54 5.54 -38.93
C SER A 453 -1.49 4.46 -37.85
N GLU A 454 -0.28 4.12 -37.36
CA GLU A 454 -0.08 3.16 -36.24
C GLU A 454 -0.71 3.72 -34.98
N PHE A 455 -0.44 4.98 -34.64
CA PHE A 455 -1.00 5.66 -33.47
C PHE A 455 -2.54 5.72 -33.52
N VAL A 456 -3.13 6.14 -34.63
CA VAL A 456 -4.59 6.22 -34.79
C VAL A 456 -5.24 4.84 -34.64
N ALA A 457 -4.63 3.79 -35.23
CA ALA A 457 -5.14 2.45 -35.14
C ALA A 457 -5.08 1.90 -33.68
N TRP A 458 -3.98 2.16 -32.97
CA TRP A 458 -3.83 1.80 -31.58
C TRP A 458 -4.80 2.58 -30.68
N ARG A 459 -4.94 3.89 -30.87
CA ARG A 459 -5.77 4.75 -30.06
C ARG A 459 -7.24 4.32 -30.04
N LYS A 460 -7.76 3.82 -31.17
CA LYS A 460 -9.10 3.26 -31.25
C LYS A 460 -9.28 2.06 -30.29
N VAL A 461 -8.28 1.20 -30.18
CA VAL A 461 -8.30 0.04 -29.26
C VAL A 461 -8.09 0.50 -27.83
N TRP A 462 -7.20 1.49 -27.62
CA TRP A 462 -6.89 2.05 -26.30
C TRP A 462 -8.09 2.78 -25.67
N GLU A 463 -8.92 3.42 -26.45
CA GLU A 463 -10.13 4.14 -26.02
C GLU A 463 -11.40 3.29 -26.08
N ALA A 464 -11.36 2.11 -26.70
CA ALA A 464 -12.48 1.16 -26.70
C ALA A 464 -12.74 0.66 -25.28
N ARG A 465 -14.01 0.74 -24.85
CA ARG A 465 -14.49 0.30 -23.53
C ARG A 465 -14.57 -1.22 -23.42
#